data_4120d46606f0dbca77cba5c455c4871a
#
_entry.id   4120d46606f0dbca77cba5c455c4871a
#
_cell.length_a   1.000
_cell.length_b   1.000
_cell.length_c   1.000
_cell.angle_alpha   90.00
_cell.angle_beta   90.00
_cell.angle_gamma   90.00
#
_symmetry.space_group_name_H-M   'P 1'
#
loop_
_entity.id
_entity.type
_entity.pdbx_description
1 polymer ?
#
loop_
_entity_poly.entity_id
_entity_poly.type
_entity_poly.pdbx_seq_one_letter_code
_entity_poly.pdbx_strand_id
1 'polypeptide(L)'
;KEITDPEEIKATSTVKVVTDQKGDAMYFSRSVIPSNVKDGSLARVFRHVGIYAYKRDFLQAFSQMSQTELELGEGIEPLRAMERGYKMRLKETKHSSIGVDLPEHVEKVERVIKGIDTLD
;
A
#
# COMPACT_ATOMS: atom_id res chain seq x y z
N LYS A 1 -4.54 1.34 5.32
CA LYS A 1 -4.67 1.15 6.77
C LYS A 1 -3.49 1.82 7.48
N GLU A 2 -3.71 2.46 8.63
CA GLU A 2 -2.64 2.98 9.48
C GLU A 2 -1.77 1.85 10.04
N ILE A 3 -0.45 2.08 10.11
CA ILE A 3 0.52 1.18 10.74
C ILE A 3 0.98 1.82 12.05
N THR A 4 0.94 1.06 13.11
CA THR A 4 1.42 1.47 14.44
C THR A 4 2.62 0.64 14.91
N ASP A 5 2.83 -0.54 14.32
CA ASP A 5 3.96 -1.41 14.63
C ASP A 5 5.25 -0.88 13.96
N PRO A 6 6.30 -0.53 14.72
CA PRO A 6 7.56 -0.06 14.19
C PRO A 6 8.26 -1.06 13.26
N GLU A 7 8.10 -2.35 13.48
CA GLU A 7 8.71 -3.38 12.61
C GLU A 7 7.97 -3.48 11.28
N GLU A 8 6.65 -3.37 11.27
CA GLU A 8 5.87 -3.29 10.03
C GLU A 8 6.23 -2.04 9.22
N ILE A 9 6.44 -0.90 9.89
CA ILE A 9 6.86 0.36 9.23
C ILE A 9 8.18 0.19 8.49
N LYS A 10 9.14 -0.52 9.08
CA LYS A 10 10.47 -0.75 8.49
C LYS A 10 10.47 -1.86 7.43
N ALA A 11 9.50 -2.76 7.46
CA ALA A 11 9.46 -3.91 6.56
C ALA A 11 9.32 -3.47 5.09
N THR A 12 10.23 -3.90 4.23
CA THR A 12 10.19 -3.63 2.77
C THR A 12 9.10 -4.44 2.06
N SER A 13 8.60 -5.50 2.68
CA SER A 13 7.43 -6.25 2.21
C SER A 13 6.13 -5.45 2.34
N THR A 14 6.06 -4.51 3.28
CA THR A 14 4.93 -3.60 3.44
C THR A 14 5.13 -2.35 2.59
N VAL A 15 4.24 -2.13 1.64
CA VAL A 15 4.21 -0.89 0.85
C VAL A 15 3.57 0.22 1.67
N LYS A 16 4.28 1.33 1.85
CA LYS A 16 3.77 2.55 2.48
C LYS A 16 3.22 3.50 1.45
N VAL A 17 2.29 4.35 1.87
CA VAL A 17 1.69 5.38 1.01
C VAL A 17 1.51 6.68 1.78
N VAL A 18 1.78 7.79 1.11
CA VAL A 18 1.48 9.15 1.57
C VAL A 18 0.42 9.78 0.69
N THR A 19 -0.43 10.61 1.29
CA THR A 19 -1.55 11.27 0.61
C THR A 19 -1.48 12.77 0.76
N ASP A 20 -2.06 13.47 -0.19
CA ASP A 20 -2.36 14.90 -0.05
C ASP A 20 -3.57 15.13 0.90
N GLN A 21 -3.88 16.39 1.17
CA GLN A 21 -5.00 16.77 2.04
C GLN A 21 -6.37 16.38 1.46
N LYS A 22 -6.45 16.10 0.17
CA LYS A 22 -7.68 15.63 -0.50
C LYS A 22 -7.83 14.12 -0.45
N GLY A 23 -6.79 13.40 0.00
CA GLY A 23 -6.74 11.93 0.04
C GLY A 23 -6.33 11.30 -1.29
N ASP A 24 -5.71 12.06 -2.19
CA ASP A 24 -5.08 11.50 -3.39
C ASP A 24 -3.67 11.01 -3.03
N ALA A 25 -3.27 9.86 -3.57
CA ALA A 25 -1.93 9.34 -3.37
C ALA A 25 -0.88 10.30 -3.95
N MET A 26 0.14 10.58 -3.14
CA MET A 26 1.30 11.36 -3.57
C MET A 26 2.45 10.45 -3.97
N TYR A 27 2.66 9.34 -3.26
CA TYR A 27 3.67 8.34 -3.58
C TYR A 27 3.41 7.04 -2.84
N PHE A 28 3.85 5.93 -3.43
CA PHE A 28 3.94 4.61 -2.82
C PHE A 28 5.41 4.19 -2.74
N SER A 29 5.84 3.61 -1.62
CA SER A 29 7.21 3.13 -1.49
C SER A 29 7.32 1.92 -0.55
N ARG A 30 8.30 1.07 -0.83
CA ARG A 30 8.73 0.04 0.12
C ARG A 30 9.62 0.61 1.22
N SER A 31 10.25 1.76 0.97
CA SER A 31 10.97 2.52 2.00
C SER A 31 10.01 3.14 3.01
N VAL A 32 10.55 3.57 4.15
CA VAL A 32 9.77 4.30 5.16
C VAL A 32 9.42 5.68 4.64
N ILE A 33 8.15 5.92 4.41
CA ILE A 33 7.58 7.23 4.08
C ILE A 33 6.31 7.50 4.92
N PRO A 34 6.17 8.70 5.51
CA PRO A 34 7.20 9.75 5.64
C PRO A 34 8.34 9.28 6.54
N SER A 35 9.51 9.90 6.42
CA SER A 35 10.72 9.48 7.14
C SER A 35 10.64 9.67 8.66
N ASN A 36 9.74 10.53 9.14
CA ASN A 36 9.54 10.85 10.57
C ASN A 36 10.84 11.17 11.34
N VAL A 37 11.79 11.85 10.68
CA VAL A 37 13.13 12.13 11.22
C VAL A 37 13.10 13.13 12.38
N LYS A 38 12.06 13.98 12.47
CA LYS A 38 11.96 14.98 13.54
C LYS A 38 11.21 14.43 14.73
N ASP A 39 11.84 14.46 15.88
CA ASP A 39 11.22 14.10 17.16
C ASP A 39 9.95 14.93 17.43
N GLY A 40 8.90 14.24 17.87
CA GLY A 40 7.63 14.85 18.31
C GLY A 40 6.63 15.16 17.20
N SER A 41 6.95 14.99 15.92
CA SER A 41 6.01 15.13 14.81
C SER A 41 5.85 13.79 14.10
N LEU A 42 5.03 12.91 14.65
CA LEU A 42 4.72 11.63 14.03
C LEU A 42 3.62 11.82 12.99
N ALA A 43 4.00 12.03 11.74
CA ALA A 43 3.05 11.84 10.66
C ALA A 43 2.59 10.37 10.67
N ARG A 44 1.29 10.17 10.50
CA ARG A 44 0.71 8.82 10.43
C ARG A 44 1.32 8.07 9.23
N VAL A 45 1.71 6.84 9.45
CA VAL A 45 2.21 5.95 8.39
C VAL A 45 1.07 5.04 7.96
N PHE A 46 0.85 4.93 6.66
CA PHE A 46 -0.20 4.08 6.11
C PHE A 46 0.40 2.99 5.24
N ARG A 47 -0.05 1.76 5.45
CA ARG A 47 0.19 0.69 4.49
C ARG A 47 -0.84 0.75 3.36
N HIS A 48 -0.38 0.46 2.19
CA HIS A 48 -1.21 0.21 1.03
C HIS A 48 -1.91 -1.16 1.16
N VAL A 49 -3.21 -1.18 0.86
CA VAL A 49 -3.99 -2.40 0.72
C VAL A 49 -4.34 -2.55 -0.76
N GLY A 50 -3.92 -3.66 -1.37
CA GLY A 50 -3.97 -3.90 -2.81
C GLY A 50 -5.37 -4.17 -3.37
N ILE A 51 -6.33 -3.29 -3.09
CA ILE A 51 -7.69 -3.36 -3.65
C ILE A 51 -7.94 -2.09 -4.47
N TYR A 52 -8.27 -2.26 -5.76
CA TYR A 52 -8.42 -1.16 -6.70
C TYR A 52 -9.77 -1.16 -7.39
N ALA A 53 -10.29 0.03 -7.63
CA ALA A 53 -11.43 0.25 -8.51
C ALA A 53 -11.02 1.22 -9.64
N TYR A 54 -11.30 0.85 -10.85
CA TYR A 54 -10.97 1.63 -12.04
C TYR A 54 -12.21 1.97 -12.85
N LYS A 55 -12.25 3.17 -13.41
CA LYS A 55 -13.17 3.46 -14.50
C LYS A 55 -12.79 2.61 -15.72
N ARG A 56 -13.78 2.08 -16.43
CA ARG A 56 -13.57 1.17 -17.57
C ARG A 56 -12.57 1.72 -18.59
N ASP A 57 -12.79 2.97 -19.02
CA ASP A 57 -11.94 3.58 -20.05
C ASP A 57 -10.49 3.77 -19.56
N PHE A 58 -10.33 4.10 -18.29
CA PHE A 58 -9.00 4.18 -17.69
C PHE A 58 -8.33 2.80 -17.62
N LEU A 59 -9.05 1.77 -17.24
CA LEU A 59 -8.50 0.40 -17.16
C LEU A 59 -8.01 -0.08 -18.53
N GLN A 60 -8.77 0.21 -19.59
CA GLN A 60 -8.35 -0.09 -20.95
C GLN A 60 -7.08 0.67 -21.35
N ALA A 61 -7.00 1.97 -21.02
CA ALA A 61 -5.80 2.76 -21.27
C ALA A 61 -4.61 2.25 -20.44
N PHE A 62 -4.82 1.96 -19.17
CA PHE A 62 -3.80 1.47 -18.25
C PHE A 62 -3.18 0.15 -18.71
N SER A 63 -3.99 -0.77 -19.23
CA SER A 63 -3.53 -2.07 -19.75
C SER A 63 -2.57 -1.94 -20.94
N GLN A 64 -2.60 -0.81 -21.65
CA GLN A 64 -1.71 -0.52 -22.80
C GLN A 64 -0.48 0.31 -22.41
N MET A 65 -0.40 0.77 -21.16
CA MET A 65 0.75 1.55 -20.69
C MET A 65 1.96 0.65 -20.48
N SER A 66 3.11 1.05 -21.03
CA SER A 66 4.39 0.44 -20.68
C SER A 66 4.75 0.68 -19.22
N GLN A 67 5.52 -0.20 -18.63
CA GLN A 67 6.09 -0.01 -17.29
C GLN A 67 6.94 1.25 -17.22
N THR A 68 7.06 1.82 -16.04
CA THR A 68 7.79 3.06 -15.77
C THR A 68 8.94 2.80 -14.80
N GLU A 69 9.86 3.77 -14.68
CA GLU A 69 11.05 3.62 -13.84
C GLU A 69 10.68 3.45 -12.35
N LEU A 70 9.73 4.25 -11.85
CA LEU A 70 9.30 4.14 -10.44
C LEU A 70 8.55 2.84 -10.19
N GLU A 71 7.69 2.42 -11.12
CA GLU A 71 7.02 1.12 -11.03
C GLU A 71 8.03 -0.03 -10.93
N LEU A 72 9.04 -0.02 -11.79
CA LEU A 72 10.09 -1.06 -11.80
C LEU A 72 10.96 -1.00 -10.55
N GLY A 73 11.30 0.19 -10.09
CA GLY A 73 12.14 0.40 -8.91
C GLY A 73 11.47 -0.03 -7.61
N GLU A 74 10.18 0.27 -7.44
CA GLU A 74 9.42 -0.06 -6.23
C GLU A 74 8.67 -1.40 -6.33
N GLY A 75 8.44 -1.90 -7.56
CA GLY A 75 7.59 -3.07 -7.82
C GLY A 75 6.12 -2.78 -7.49
N ILE A 76 5.63 -1.59 -7.86
CA ILE A 76 4.29 -1.09 -7.48
C ILE A 76 3.61 -0.51 -8.72
N GLU A 77 2.66 -1.27 -9.33
CA GLU A 77 1.99 -0.90 -10.59
C GLU A 77 1.24 0.45 -10.57
N PRO A 78 0.60 0.88 -9.48
CA PRO A 78 -0.01 2.20 -9.41
C PRO A 78 0.89 3.37 -9.79
N LEU A 79 2.20 3.26 -9.57
CA LEU A 79 3.16 4.30 -9.93
C LEU A 79 3.17 4.55 -11.45
N ARG A 80 2.91 3.54 -12.27
CA ARG A 80 2.76 3.69 -13.74
C ARG A 80 1.73 4.75 -14.13
N ALA A 81 0.60 4.76 -13.44
CA ALA A 81 -0.44 5.75 -13.67
C ALA A 81 -0.04 7.12 -13.14
N MET A 82 0.55 7.15 -11.93
CA MET A 82 0.90 8.40 -11.26
C MET A 82 2.00 9.16 -12.01
N GLU A 83 3.02 8.48 -12.54
CA GLU A 83 4.07 9.09 -13.37
C GLU A 83 3.50 9.72 -14.66
N ARG A 84 2.32 9.28 -15.10
CA ARG A 84 1.59 9.86 -16.25
C ARG A 84 0.57 10.93 -15.85
N GLY A 85 0.59 11.36 -14.59
CA GLY A 85 -0.26 12.44 -14.10
C GLY A 85 -1.68 12.02 -13.71
N TYR A 86 -2.00 10.72 -13.70
CA TYR A 86 -3.29 10.26 -13.20
C TYR A 86 -3.33 10.32 -11.67
N LYS A 87 -4.48 10.69 -11.14
CA LYS A 87 -4.72 10.73 -9.70
C LYS A 87 -5.36 9.45 -9.22
N MET A 88 -4.91 8.98 -8.07
CA MET A 88 -5.47 7.83 -7.38
C MET A 88 -6.03 8.26 -6.03
N ARG A 89 -7.35 8.23 -5.90
CA ARG A 89 -8.04 8.51 -4.65
C ARG A 89 -7.94 7.32 -3.71
N LEU A 90 -7.46 7.56 -2.49
CA LEU A 90 -7.40 6.54 -1.45
C LEU A 90 -8.56 6.66 -0.47
N LYS A 91 -8.91 5.54 0.13
CA LYS A 91 -9.81 5.47 1.27
C LYS A 91 -9.12 4.75 2.41
N GLU A 92 -9.17 5.34 3.59
CA GLU A 92 -8.67 4.70 4.80
C GLU A 92 -9.61 3.59 5.23
N THR A 93 -9.05 2.46 5.64
CA THR A 93 -9.77 1.37 6.29
C THR A 93 -9.14 1.03 7.64
N LYS A 94 -9.99 0.65 8.61
CA LYS A 94 -9.56 0.11 9.89
C LYS A 94 -9.43 -1.41 9.88
N HIS A 95 -9.98 -2.05 8.84
CA HIS A 95 -9.95 -3.51 8.74
C HIS A 95 -8.55 -4.00 8.43
N SER A 96 -8.14 -5.05 9.12
CA SER A 96 -6.92 -5.79 8.83
C SER A 96 -7.17 -6.84 7.76
N SER A 97 -6.17 -7.09 6.96
CA SER A 97 -6.14 -8.19 6.00
C SER A 97 -4.74 -8.81 6.01
N ILE A 98 -4.68 -10.10 5.81
CA ILE A 98 -3.42 -10.83 5.63
C ILE A 98 -3.27 -11.08 4.14
N GLY A 99 -2.18 -10.55 3.54
CA GLY A 99 -1.78 -10.92 2.19
C GLY A 99 -1.24 -12.35 2.19
N VAL A 100 -1.59 -13.15 1.17
CA VAL A 100 -1.09 -14.52 1.02
C VAL A 100 -0.18 -14.54 -0.22
N ASP A 101 1.08 -14.20 -0.01
CA ASP A 101 2.09 -14.13 -1.06
C ASP A 101 3.13 -15.26 -0.94
N LEU A 102 3.22 -15.90 0.24
CA LEU A 102 4.17 -16.96 0.56
C LEU A 102 3.44 -18.16 1.20
N PRO A 103 3.98 -19.40 1.11
CA PRO A 103 3.38 -20.58 1.72
C PRO A 103 3.10 -20.45 3.23
N GLU A 104 4.02 -19.80 3.97
CA GLU A 104 3.85 -19.55 5.40
C GLU A 104 2.66 -18.66 5.74
N HIS A 105 2.22 -17.80 4.82
CA HIS A 105 1.04 -16.95 5.02
C HIS A 105 -0.26 -17.77 5.05
N VAL A 106 -0.27 -18.95 4.41
CA VAL A 106 -1.44 -19.85 4.41
C VAL A 106 -1.73 -20.34 5.82
N GLU A 107 -0.72 -20.83 6.53
CA GLU A 107 -0.86 -21.29 7.91
C GLU A 107 -1.38 -20.18 8.83
N LYS A 108 -0.87 -18.96 8.66
CA LYS A 108 -1.31 -17.78 9.42
C LYS A 108 -2.81 -17.50 9.18
N VAL A 109 -3.24 -17.52 7.92
CA VAL A 109 -4.66 -17.31 7.57
C VAL A 109 -5.53 -18.43 8.10
N GLU A 110 -5.11 -19.68 7.99
CA GLU A 110 -5.85 -20.82 8.55
C GLU A 110 -6.06 -20.69 10.05
N ARG A 111 -5.05 -20.26 10.80
CA ARG A 111 -5.15 -20.06 12.26
C ARG A 111 -6.19 -18.98 12.60
N VAL A 112 -6.22 -17.87 11.81
CA VAL A 112 -7.23 -16.82 11.97
C VAL A 112 -8.63 -17.33 11.66
N ILE A 113 -8.80 -18.08 10.56
CA ILE A 113 -10.11 -18.65 10.17
C ILE A 113 -10.61 -19.64 11.24
N LYS A 114 -9.71 -20.40 11.86
CA LYS A 114 -10.02 -21.34 12.96
C LYS A 114 -10.25 -20.63 14.30
N GLY A 115 -10.14 -19.29 14.36
CA GLY A 115 -10.31 -18.49 15.58
C GLY A 115 -9.20 -18.72 16.63
N ILE A 116 -8.03 -19.19 16.20
CA ILE A 116 -6.85 -19.40 17.06
C ILE A 116 -6.11 -18.07 17.23
N ASP A 117 -5.98 -17.31 16.15
CA ASP A 117 -5.35 -15.98 16.14
C ASP A 117 -6.39 -14.90 15.77
N THR A 118 -6.11 -13.65 16.12
CA THR A 118 -6.90 -12.48 15.73
C THR A 118 -6.24 -11.72 14.58
N LEU A 119 -7.05 -11.01 13.82
CA LEU A 119 -6.58 -10.00 12.86
C LEU A 119 -6.32 -8.70 13.63
N ASP A 120 -5.08 -8.37 13.86
CA ASP A 120 -4.68 -7.07 14.44
C ASP A 120 -4.69 -5.95 13.39
#